data_a8831a867e56c098e2dc58ee35c30203
#
_entry.id   a8831a867e56c098e2dc58ee35c30203
#
_cell.length_a   1.000
_cell.length_b   1.000
_cell.length_c   1.000
_cell.angle_alpha   90.00
_cell.angle_beta   90.00
_cell.angle_gamma   90.00
#
_symmetry.space_group_name_H-M   'P 1'
#
loop_
_entity.id
_entity.type
_entity.pdbx_description
1 polymer ?
#
loop_
_entity_poly.entity_id
_entity_poly.type
_entity_poly.pdbx_seq_one_letter_code
_entity_poly.pdbx_strand_id
1 'polypeptide(L)'
;MLNLDNNRDFPYYNENPKMSKIGWLVLLICIPVAYYANGFVSVFSNEIIGSISFLLILLIPLLYFSNWDYSLFFQKPTKNELILAVLMCLAYIVYSSILTNLLGTWGIPDVGNSNANIVTIVSLIFSMMAEELIKFIPLMFLLRVFFKYTSNRRLSIIVSSIFTLIFFGLIHLEPSTTILSVLVIQGAGSIFHLYVYLKTKNLFASYLSHLMTDASVLILVMMGLIG
;
A
#
# COMPACT_ATOMS: atom_id res chain seq x y z
N MET A 1 7.39 -24.66 -5.50
CA MET A 1 7.90 -23.38 -4.97
C MET A 1 7.93 -22.39 -6.12
N LEU A 2 7.31 -21.20 -5.98
CA LEU A 2 7.30 -20.20 -7.05
C LEU A 2 8.74 -19.71 -7.30
N ASN A 3 9.20 -19.80 -8.55
CA ASN A 3 10.50 -19.26 -8.94
C ASN A 3 10.35 -17.75 -9.18
N LEU A 4 10.76 -16.96 -8.21
CA LEU A 4 10.73 -15.48 -8.27
C LEU A 4 12.12 -14.99 -8.68
N ASP A 5 12.17 -13.81 -9.34
CA ASP A 5 13.44 -13.19 -9.71
C ASP A 5 14.21 -12.74 -8.47
N ASN A 6 15.30 -13.47 -8.17
CA ASN A 6 16.15 -13.18 -7.01
C ASN A 6 17.24 -12.13 -7.30
N ASN A 7 17.35 -11.63 -8.54
CA ASN A 7 18.38 -10.65 -8.91
C ASN A 7 18.00 -9.21 -8.50
N ARG A 8 16.75 -8.98 -8.11
CA ARG A 8 16.27 -7.67 -7.65
C ARG A 8 16.54 -7.48 -6.18
N ASP A 9 16.96 -6.27 -5.80
CA ASP A 9 17.08 -5.86 -4.41
C ASP A 9 16.25 -4.61 -4.12
N PHE A 10 16.12 -4.27 -2.84
CA PHE A 10 15.43 -3.05 -2.42
C PHE A 10 16.24 -1.82 -2.85
N PRO A 11 15.61 -0.81 -3.47
CA PRO A 11 16.31 0.43 -3.76
C PRO A 11 16.63 1.21 -2.47
N TYR A 12 17.64 2.06 -2.52
CA TYR A 12 18.04 3.06 -1.53
C TYR A 12 18.62 2.55 -0.20
N TYR A 13 18.33 1.34 0.26
CA TYR A 13 18.69 0.93 1.62
C TYR A 13 20.22 0.83 1.83
N ASN A 14 20.96 0.47 0.80
CA ASN A 14 22.42 0.34 0.80
C ASN A 14 23.10 1.34 -0.16
N GLU A 15 22.54 2.56 -0.27
CA GLU A 15 23.03 3.64 -1.13
C GLU A 15 23.05 3.34 -2.65
N ASN A 16 22.33 2.34 -3.10
CA ASN A 16 22.22 1.98 -4.51
C ASN A 16 20.74 1.95 -4.97
N PRO A 17 20.27 3.02 -5.64
CA PRO A 17 20.86 4.35 -5.74
C PRO A 17 20.79 5.14 -4.43
N LYS A 18 21.57 6.22 -4.31
CA LYS A 18 21.58 7.11 -3.14
C LYS A 18 20.46 8.14 -3.25
N MET A 19 19.53 8.13 -2.32
CA MET A 19 18.54 9.19 -2.14
C MET A 19 19.12 10.31 -1.25
N SER A 20 18.94 11.56 -1.65
CA SER A 20 19.38 12.71 -0.86
C SER A 20 18.55 12.88 0.42
N LYS A 21 19.10 13.56 1.45
CA LYS A 21 18.34 13.87 2.67
C LYS A 21 17.12 14.74 2.38
N ILE A 22 17.26 15.70 1.45
CA ILE A 22 16.15 16.55 0.99
C ILE A 22 15.09 15.70 0.28
N GLY A 23 15.51 14.74 -0.56
CA GLY A 23 14.59 13.80 -1.22
C GLY A 23 13.75 13.05 -0.22
N TRP A 24 14.36 12.47 0.83
CA TRP A 24 13.61 11.80 1.89
C TRP A 24 12.64 12.72 2.63
N LEU A 25 13.08 13.93 2.98
CA LEU A 25 12.22 14.91 3.64
C LEU A 25 11.01 15.28 2.78
N VAL A 26 11.23 15.59 1.52
CA VAL A 26 10.15 15.92 0.58
C VAL A 26 9.19 14.75 0.42
N LEU A 27 9.68 13.53 0.20
CA LEU A 27 8.83 12.36 0.04
C LEU A 27 7.96 12.08 1.27
N LEU A 28 8.52 12.22 2.49
CA LEU A 28 7.76 12.03 3.71
C LEU A 28 6.70 13.12 3.92
N ILE A 29 7.00 14.38 3.54
CA ILE A 29 6.02 15.49 3.58
C ILE A 29 4.94 15.29 2.52
N CYS A 30 5.26 14.74 1.36
CA CYS A 30 4.28 14.47 0.31
C CYS A 30 3.18 13.48 0.76
N ILE A 31 3.44 12.60 1.74
CA ILE A 31 2.42 11.66 2.22
C ILE A 31 1.20 12.38 2.81
N PRO A 32 1.31 13.19 3.87
CA PRO A 32 0.14 13.92 4.40
C PRO A 32 -0.43 14.91 3.38
N VAL A 33 0.41 15.58 2.58
CA VAL A 33 -0.07 16.49 1.53
C VAL A 33 -0.94 15.77 0.51
N ALA A 34 -0.52 14.60 0.04
CA ALA A 34 -1.27 13.80 -0.92
C ALA A 34 -2.60 13.32 -0.33
N TYR A 35 -2.60 12.88 0.93
CA TYR A 35 -3.81 12.42 1.62
C TYR A 35 -4.85 13.55 1.74
N TYR A 36 -4.45 14.74 2.21
CA TYR A 36 -5.34 15.88 2.31
C TYR A 36 -5.79 16.41 0.93
N ALA A 37 -4.89 16.39 -0.06
CA ALA A 37 -5.24 16.80 -1.43
C ALA A 37 -6.27 15.86 -2.06
N ASN A 38 -6.16 14.55 -1.84
CA ASN A 38 -7.18 13.59 -2.29
C ASN A 38 -8.57 13.96 -1.78
N GLY A 39 -8.73 14.12 -0.48
CA GLY A 39 -10.02 14.51 0.13
C GLY A 39 -10.52 15.85 -0.39
N PHE A 40 -9.66 16.88 -0.37
CA PHE A 40 -10.03 18.22 -0.82
C PHE A 40 -10.47 18.23 -2.30
N VAL A 41 -9.67 17.66 -3.20
CA VAL A 41 -9.97 17.64 -4.64
C VAL A 41 -11.21 16.79 -4.93
N SER A 42 -11.41 15.67 -4.23
CA SER A 42 -12.60 14.83 -4.39
C SER A 42 -13.89 15.59 -4.07
N VAL A 43 -13.89 16.43 -3.03
CA VAL A 43 -15.05 17.26 -2.66
C VAL A 43 -15.38 18.32 -3.71
N PHE A 44 -14.37 18.98 -4.29
CA PHE A 44 -14.59 20.07 -5.28
C PHE A 44 -14.65 19.60 -6.72
N SER A 45 -14.38 18.32 -7.00
CA SER A 45 -14.37 17.76 -8.35
C SER A 45 -15.09 16.41 -8.39
N ASN A 46 -14.33 15.32 -8.27
CA ASN A 46 -14.82 13.94 -8.13
C ASN A 46 -13.72 13.01 -7.59
N GLU A 47 -14.09 11.81 -7.17
CA GLU A 47 -13.19 10.81 -6.61
C GLU A 47 -12.04 10.42 -7.54
N ILE A 48 -12.28 10.35 -8.87
CA ILE A 48 -11.24 9.97 -9.84
C ILE A 48 -10.14 11.04 -9.89
N ILE A 49 -10.51 12.32 -9.98
CA ILE A 49 -9.55 13.43 -10.02
C ILE A 49 -8.81 13.54 -8.68
N GLY A 50 -9.52 13.34 -7.55
CA GLY A 50 -8.90 13.24 -6.23
C GLY A 50 -7.84 12.15 -6.19
N SER A 51 -8.18 10.94 -6.63
CA SER A 51 -7.25 9.79 -6.64
C SER A 51 -6.08 9.97 -7.60
N ILE A 52 -6.28 10.63 -8.74
CA ILE A 52 -5.19 11.02 -9.64
C ILE A 52 -4.25 12.01 -8.95
N SER A 53 -4.79 13.06 -8.27
CA SER A 53 -3.98 14.02 -7.54
C SER A 53 -3.18 13.34 -6.41
N PHE A 54 -3.80 12.41 -5.70
CA PHE A 54 -3.18 11.58 -4.68
C PHE A 54 -1.96 10.86 -5.21
N LEU A 55 -2.11 10.14 -6.32
CA LEU A 55 -1.03 9.42 -6.98
C LEU A 55 0.09 10.35 -7.45
N LEU A 56 -0.25 11.45 -8.15
CA LEU A 56 0.76 12.32 -8.76
C LEU A 56 1.61 13.05 -7.73
N ILE A 57 1.04 13.47 -6.59
CA ILE A 57 1.78 14.15 -5.51
C ILE A 57 2.84 13.21 -4.90
N LEU A 58 2.62 11.91 -4.89
CA LEU A 58 3.59 10.92 -4.40
C LEU A 58 4.56 10.47 -5.50
N LEU A 59 4.04 10.18 -6.69
CA LEU A 59 4.80 9.57 -7.77
C LEU A 59 5.80 10.52 -8.40
N ILE A 60 5.41 11.78 -8.67
CA ILE A 60 6.28 12.75 -9.35
C ILE A 60 7.54 13.05 -8.52
N PRO A 61 7.45 13.40 -7.22
CA PRO A 61 8.65 13.59 -6.40
C PRO A 61 9.51 12.32 -6.28
N LEU A 62 8.88 11.14 -6.15
CA LEU A 62 9.62 9.88 -6.11
C LEU A 62 10.44 9.68 -7.39
N LEU A 63 9.84 9.87 -8.56
CA LEU A 63 10.53 9.76 -9.85
C LEU A 63 11.62 10.82 -9.99
N TYR A 64 11.35 12.07 -9.61
CA TYR A 64 12.32 13.16 -9.67
C TYR A 64 13.59 12.84 -8.86
N PHE A 65 13.44 12.44 -7.59
CA PHE A 65 14.57 12.10 -6.73
C PHE A 65 15.23 10.75 -7.09
N SER A 66 14.61 9.98 -7.96
CA SER A 66 15.14 8.72 -8.51
C SER A 66 15.76 8.91 -9.90
N ASN A 67 16.00 10.16 -10.32
CA ASN A 67 16.47 10.48 -11.67
C ASN A 67 15.60 9.89 -12.79
N TRP A 68 14.29 9.83 -12.58
CA TRP A 68 13.28 9.26 -13.48
C TRP A 68 13.49 7.77 -13.79
N ASP A 69 14.29 7.06 -13.00
CA ASP A 69 14.46 5.62 -13.15
C ASP A 69 13.28 4.87 -12.50
N TYR A 70 12.19 4.74 -13.24
CA TYR A 70 11.00 4.01 -12.80
C TYR A 70 11.26 2.50 -12.64
N SER A 71 12.32 1.96 -13.26
CA SER A 71 12.64 0.53 -13.17
C SER A 71 13.01 0.09 -11.75
N LEU A 72 13.35 1.05 -10.87
CA LEU A 72 13.61 0.81 -9.45
C LEU A 72 12.35 0.32 -8.69
N PHE A 73 11.15 0.60 -9.20
CA PHE A 73 9.89 0.29 -8.52
C PHE A 73 8.95 -0.54 -9.38
N PHE A 74 8.87 -0.21 -10.68
CA PHE A 74 7.87 -0.75 -11.59
C PHE A 74 8.55 -1.59 -12.67
N GLN A 75 8.20 -2.86 -12.68
CA GLN A 75 8.69 -3.79 -13.69
C GLN A 75 7.51 -4.62 -14.19
N LYS A 76 7.60 -5.11 -15.43
CA LYS A 76 6.60 -6.04 -15.95
C LYS A 76 6.58 -7.30 -15.08
N PRO A 77 5.44 -7.62 -14.43
CA PRO A 77 5.37 -8.80 -13.59
C PRO A 77 5.56 -10.09 -14.39
N THR A 78 6.30 -11.01 -13.83
CA THR A 78 6.39 -12.37 -14.34
C THR A 78 5.13 -13.16 -14.00
N LYS A 79 4.92 -14.30 -14.69
CA LYS A 79 3.79 -15.19 -14.37
C LYS A 79 3.77 -15.62 -12.90
N ASN A 80 4.92 -15.90 -12.31
CA ASN A 80 5.01 -16.32 -10.91
C ASN A 80 4.70 -15.18 -9.93
N GLU A 81 5.07 -13.95 -10.27
CA GLU A 81 4.70 -12.76 -9.48
C GLU A 81 3.19 -12.50 -9.54
N LEU A 82 2.56 -12.69 -10.71
CA LEU A 82 1.10 -12.59 -10.83
C LEU A 82 0.39 -13.68 -10.02
N ILE A 83 0.87 -14.92 -10.06
CA ILE A 83 0.34 -16.01 -9.22
C ILE A 83 0.47 -15.66 -7.75
N LEU A 84 1.62 -15.14 -7.31
CA LEU A 84 1.82 -14.71 -5.94
C LEU A 84 0.84 -13.58 -5.56
N ALA A 85 0.65 -12.59 -6.42
CA ALA A 85 -0.28 -11.49 -6.21
C ALA A 85 -1.72 -12.00 -6.01
N VAL A 86 -2.19 -12.92 -6.85
CA VAL A 86 -3.52 -13.55 -6.72
C VAL A 86 -3.63 -14.35 -5.41
N LEU A 87 -2.63 -15.16 -5.08
CA LEU A 87 -2.64 -15.94 -3.83
C LEU A 87 -2.70 -15.04 -2.59
N MET A 88 -1.98 -13.92 -2.60
CA MET A 88 -1.99 -12.97 -1.49
C MET A 88 -3.28 -12.17 -1.42
N CYS A 89 -3.90 -11.83 -2.55
CA CYS A 89 -5.25 -11.28 -2.61
C CYS A 89 -6.27 -12.22 -1.94
N LEU A 90 -6.30 -13.50 -2.34
CA LEU A 90 -7.19 -14.49 -1.75
C LEU A 90 -6.93 -14.69 -0.24
N ALA A 91 -5.67 -14.72 0.17
CA ALA A 91 -5.29 -14.84 1.56
C ALA A 91 -5.76 -13.64 2.39
N TYR A 92 -5.64 -12.41 1.85
CA TYR A 92 -6.19 -11.22 2.49
C TYR A 92 -7.71 -11.28 2.63
N ILE A 93 -8.44 -11.68 1.57
CA ILE A 93 -9.91 -11.78 1.62
C ILE A 93 -10.36 -12.76 2.72
N VAL A 94 -9.71 -13.92 2.82
CA VAL A 94 -9.99 -14.87 3.89
C VAL A 94 -9.65 -14.28 5.26
N TYR A 95 -8.48 -13.66 5.41
CA TYR A 95 -8.05 -13.01 6.63
C TYR A 95 -9.03 -11.91 7.08
N SER A 96 -9.37 -10.98 6.19
CA SER A 96 -10.26 -9.86 6.51
C SER A 96 -11.66 -10.36 6.86
N SER A 97 -12.22 -11.33 6.12
CA SER A 97 -13.53 -11.90 6.41
C SER A 97 -13.60 -12.55 7.81
N ILE A 98 -12.57 -13.31 8.20
CA ILE A 98 -12.50 -13.92 9.53
C ILE A 98 -12.43 -12.85 10.62
N LEU A 99 -11.56 -11.87 10.46
CA LEU A 99 -11.33 -10.86 11.49
C LEU A 99 -12.44 -9.84 11.59
N THR A 100 -13.06 -9.43 10.49
CA THR A 100 -14.25 -8.56 10.51
C THR A 100 -15.39 -9.25 11.26
N ASN A 101 -15.68 -10.53 10.99
CA ASN A 101 -16.66 -11.28 11.73
C ASN A 101 -16.33 -11.37 13.23
N LEU A 102 -15.06 -11.65 13.57
CA LEU A 102 -14.63 -11.72 14.97
C LEU A 102 -14.77 -10.37 15.67
N LEU A 103 -14.33 -9.28 15.06
CA LEU A 103 -14.48 -7.93 15.60
C LEU A 103 -15.95 -7.54 15.77
N GLY A 104 -16.80 -7.93 14.82
CA GLY A 104 -18.26 -7.75 14.91
C GLY A 104 -18.87 -8.42 16.13
N THR A 105 -18.40 -9.63 16.51
CA THR A 105 -18.86 -10.29 17.76
C THR A 105 -18.49 -9.50 19.01
N TRP A 106 -17.49 -8.63 18.96
CA TRP A 106 -17.07 -7.74 20.04
C TRP A 106 -17.72 -6.36 19.97
N GLY A 107 -18.66 -6.17 19.03
CA GLY A 107 -19.34 -4.87 18.84
C GLY A 107 -18.47 -3.79 18.20
N ILE A 108 -17.35 -4.19 17.56
CA ILE A 108 -16.48 -3.27 16.84
C ILE A 108 -17.03 -3.12 15.42
N PRO A 109 -17.34 -1.88 14.99
CA PRO A 109 -17.95 -1.66 13.68
C PRO A 109 -17.04 -2.10 12.53
N ASP A 110 -17.65 -2.57 11.46
CA ASP A 110 -16.96 -2.87 10.22
C ASP A 110 -16.41 -1.57 9.59
N VAL A 111 -15.24 -1.68 8.98
CA VAL A 111 -14.60 -0.61 8.20
C VAL A 111 -15.01 -0.65 6.72
N GLY A 112 -16.06 -1.38 6.41
CA GLY A 112 -16.57 -1.59 5.06
C GLY A 112 -17.13 -0.32 4.41
N ASN A 113 -16.88 -0.17 3.11
CA ASN A 113 -17.33 0.96 2.32
C ASN A 113 -18.75 0.70 1.79
N SER A 114 -19.75 1.38 2.33
CA SER A 114 -21.17 1.20 1.96
C SER A 114 -21.55 1.80 0.59
N ASN A 115 -20.69 2.63 -0.02
CA ASN A 115 -20.99 3.38 -1.25
C ASN A 115 -20.20 2.91 -2.46
N ALA A 116 -20.34 1.62 -2.83
CA ALA A 116 -19.71 1.10 -4.03
C ALA A 116 -20.47 1.55 -5.29
N ASN A 117 -19.77 2.24 -6.18
CA ASN A 117 -20.27 2.65 -7.49
C ASN A 117 -19.15 2.56 -8.54
N ILE A 118 -19.50 2.76 -9.84
CA ILE A 118 -18.52 2.64 -10.92
C ILE A 118 -17.40 3.69 -10.84
N VAL A 119 -17.69 4.89 -10.34
CA VAL A 119 -16.69 5.95 -10.16
C VAL A 119 -15.67 5.53 -9.11
N THR A 120 -16.14 4.97 -7.99
CA THR A 120 -15.29 4.43 -6.92
C THR A 120 -14.41 3.30 -7.45
N ILE A 121 -14.93 2.36 -8.27
CA ILE A 121 -14.10 1.29 -8.85
C ILE A 121 -13.02 1.85 -9.78
N VAL A 122 -13.36 2.85 -10.61
CA VAL A 122 -12.36 3.48 -11.50
C VAL A 122 -11.31 4.25 -10.68
N SER A 123 -11.71 4.91 -9.60
CA SER A 123 -10.78 5.64 -8.72
C SER A 123 -9.76 4.73 -8.05
N LEU A 124 -10.11 3.45 -7.76
CA LEU A 124 -9.19 2.47 -7.19
C LEU A 124 -7.91 2.28 -8.01
N ILE A 125 -7.99 2.40 -9.34
CA ILE A 125 -6.81 2.26 -10.22
C ILE A 125 -5.70 3.23 -9.79
N PHE A 126 -6.07 4.43 -9.36
CA PHE A 126 -5.12 5.47 -8.96
C PHE A 126 -4.86 5.45 -7.45
N SER A 127 -5.90 5.31 -6.62
CA SER A 127 -5.77 5.35 -5.17
C SER A 127 -4.97 4.17 -4.63
N MET A 128 -5.16 2.94 -5.14
CA MET A 128 -4.39 1.79 -4.68
C MET A 128 -2.90 1.90 -5.03
N MET A 129 -2.55 2.49 -6.17
CA MET A 129 -1.14 2.78 -6.47
C MET A 129 -0.58 3.85 -5.53
N ALA A 130 -1.34 4.88 -5.21
CA ALA A 130 -0.93 5.90 -4.24
C ALA A 130 -0.73 5.28 -2.84
N GLU A 131 -1.61 4.39 -2.41
CA GLU A 131 -1.48 3.69 -1.12
C GLU A 131 -0.28 2.74 -1.09
N GLU A 132 0.05 2.09 -2.22
CA GLU A 132 1.30 1.33 -2.31
C GLU A 132 2.52 2.25 -2.16
N LEU A 133 2.49 3.47 -2.71
CA LEU A 133 3.56 4.46 -2.51
C LEU A 133 3.63 4.95 -1.07
N ILE A 134 2.48 5.12 -0.39
CA ILE A 134 2.42 5.46 1.05
C ILE A 134 3.08 4.37 1.91
N LYS A 135 2.96 3.09 1.54
CA LYS A 135 3.68 2.00 2.20
C LYS A 135 5.15 1.95 1.79
N PHE A 136 5.42 2.12 0.51
CA PHE A 136 6.78 2.01 -0.05
C PHE A 136 7.74 3.08 0.49
N ILE A 137 7.33 4.36 0.52
CA ILE A 137 8.20 5.47 0.91
C ILE A 137 8.71 5.31 2.36
N PRO A 138 7.86 5.13 3.40
CA PRO A 138 8.35 4.93 4.75
C PRO A 138 9.08 3.60 4.93
N LEU A 139 8.68 2.53 4.22
CA LEU A 139 9.40 1.27 4.24
C LEU A 139 10.86 1.43 3.82
N MET A 140 11.10 2.09 2.68
CA MET A 140 12.46 2.30 2.16
C MET A 140 13.27 3.26 3.05
N PHE A 141 12.64 4.32 3.53
CA PHE A 141 13.28 5.24 4.47
C PHE A 141 13.73 4.53 5.75
N LEU A 142 12.82 3.80 6.40
CA LEU A 142 13.10 3.07 7.63
C LEU A 142 14.11 1.94 7.41
N LEU A 143 13.98 1.20 6.30
CA LEU A 143 14.93 0.15 5.92
C LEU A 143 16.35 0.71 5.83
N ARG A 144 16.51 1.88 5.19
CA ARG A 144 17.80 2.55 5.13
C ARG A 144 18.29 2.97 6.51
N VAL A 145 17.43 3.60 7.33
CA VAL A 145 17.80 4.06 8.66
C VAL A 145 18.24 2.88 9.53
N PHE A 146 17.43 1.85 9.64
CA PHE A 146 17.76 0.69 10.46
C PHE A 146 18.99 -0.07 9.94
N PHE A 147 19.13 -0.23 8.63
CA PHE A 147 20.29 -0.90 8.06
C PHE A 147 21.57 -0.13 8.32
N LYS A 148 21.55 1.21 8.22
CA LYS A 148 22.71 2.05 8.53
C LYS A 148 23.23 1.84 9.96
N TYR A 149 22.34 1.67 10.95
CA TYR A 149 22.74 1.54 12.35
C TYR A 149 22.97 0.10 12.80
N THR A 150 22.33 -0.89 12.18
CA THR A 150 22.42 -2.28 12.62
C THR A 150 23.30 -3.14 11.73
N SER A 151 23.55 -2.74 10.48
CA SER A 151 24.17 -3.55 9.43
C SER A 151 23.49 -4.93 9.24
N ASN A 152 22.30 -5.11 9.80
CA ASN A 152 21.54 -6.34 9.76
C ASN A 152 20.33 -6.19 8.83
N ARG A 153 20.46 -6.68 7.58
CA ARG A 153 19.43 -6.59 6.56
C ARG A 153 18.09 -7.21 6.98
N ARG A 154 18.16 -8.41 7.61
CA ARG A 154 16.94 -9.13 8.02
C ARG A 154 16.18 -8.39 9.11
N LEU A 155 16.88 -7.93 10.14
CA LEU A 155 16.30 -7.15 11.22
C LEU A 155 15.70 -5.86 10.68
N SER A 156 16.42 -5.15 9.80
CA SER A 156 15.96 -3.90 9.21
C SER A 156 14.68 -4.08 8.40
N ILE A 157 14.56 -5.15 7.60
CA ILE A 157 13.33 -5.47 6.86
C ILE A 157 12.16 -5.70 7.82
N ILE A 158 12.36 -6.54 8.85
CA ILE A 158 11.29 -6.87 9.80
C ILE A 158 10.79 -5.61 10.52
N VAL A 159 11.71 -4.84 11.11
CA VAL A 159 11.33 -3.64 11.89
C VAL A 159 10.69 -2.60 11.00
N SER A 160 11.26 -2.32 9.82
CA SER A 160 10.66 -1.37 8.87
C SER A 160 9.28 -1.79 8.41
N SER A 161 9.06 -3.08 8.17
CA SER A 161 7.74 -3.60 7.79
C SER A 161 6.72 -3.42 8.90
N ILE A 162 7.07 -3.72 10.15
CA ILE A 162 6.17 -3.55 11.30
C ILE A 162 5.75 -2.07 11.43
N PHE A 163 6.72 -1.14 11.44
CA PHE A 163 6.41 0.29 11.53
C PHE A 163 5.57 0.79 10.35
N THR A 164 5.86 0.33 9.14
CA THR A 164 5.09 0.69 7.94
C THR A 164 3.65 0.21 8.03
N LEU A 165 3.41 -1.02 8.49
CA LEU A 165 2.06 -1.58 8.64
C LEU A 165 1.26 -0.87 9.73
N ILE A 166 1.89 -0.55 10.88
CA ILE A 166 1.25 0.25 11.93
C ILE A 166 0.89 1.64 11.39
N PHE A 167 1.83 2.32 10.75
CA PHE A 167 1.59 3.62 10.15
C PHE A 167 0.45 3.57 9.13
N PHE A 168 0.46 2.57 8.23
CA PHE A 168 -0.57 2.40 7.22
C PHE A 168 -1.95 2.13 7.82
N GLY A 169 -2.04 1.33 8.88
CA GLY A 169 -3.29 1.16 9.63
C GLY A 169 -3.79 2.47 10.24
N LEU A 170 -2.91 3.22 10.89
CA LEU A 170 -3.29 4.46 11.60
C LEU A 170 -3.78 5.57 10.67
N ILE A 171 -3.31 5.68 9.44
CA ILE A 171 -3.82 6.68 8.48
C ILE A 171 -5.26 6.42 8.03
N HIS A 172 -5.80 5.20 8.29
CA HIS A 172 -7.21 4.85 8.02
C HIS A 172 -8.12 5.09 9.23
N LEU A 173 -7.61 5.76 10.28
CA LEU A 173 -8.42 6.09 11.44
C LEU A 173 -9.39 7.22 11.10
N GLU A 174 -10.68 6.91 11.13
CA GLU A 174 -11.80 7.81 10.89
C GLU A 174 -12.73 7.85 12.11
N PRO A 175 -13.64 8.83 12.22
CA PRO A 175 -14.60 8.88 13.34
C PRO A 175 -15.47 7.63 13.49
N SER A 176 -15.71 6.90 12.42
CA SER A 176 -16.50 5.67 12.38
C SER A 176 -15.71 4.40 12.70
N THR A 177 -14.36 4.47 12.77
CA THR A 177 -13.50 3.32 12.98
C THR A 177 -12.87 3.33 14.37
N THR A 178 -12.28 2.20 14.78
CA THR A 178 -11.50 2.08 16.02
C THR A 178 -10.03 1.84 15.72
N ILE A 179 -9.13 2.23 16.65
CA ILE A 179 -7.69 1.94 16.52
C ILE A 179 -7.45 0.44 16.32
N LEU A 180 -8.21 -0.42 17.02
CA LEU A 180 -8.06 -1.86 16.89
C LEU A 180 -8.46 -2.35 15.49
N SER A 181 -9.62 -1.90 14.97
CA SER A 181 -10.08 -2.31 13.64
C SER A 181 -9.09 -1.89 12.54
N VAL A 182 -8.63 -0.64 12.54
CA VAL A 182 -7.70 -0.16 11.50
C VAL A 182 -6.31 -0.81 11.61
N LEU A 183 -5.82 -1.07 12.82
CA LEU A 183 -4.53 -1.77 12.98
C LEU A 183 -4.61 -3.24 12.58
N VAL A 184 -5.74 -3.90 12.84
CA VAL A 184 -5.91 -5.32 12.51
C VAL A 184 -6.28 -5.49 11.03
N ILE A 185 -7.29 -4.79 10.53
CA ILE A 185 -7.76 -4.98 9.15
C ILE A 185 -6.84 -4.28 8.15
N GLN A 186 -6.65 -2.95 8.27
CA GLN A 186 -5.87 -2.17 7.31
C GLN A 186 -4.36 -2.36 7.52
N GLY A 187 -3.90 -2.23 8.77
CA GLY A 187 -2.47 -2.34 9.11
C GLY A 187 -1.94 -3.76 8.92
N ALA A 188 -2.31 -4.69 9.79
CA ALA A 188 -1.81 -6.06 9.76
C ALA A 188 -2.25 -6.81 8.48
N GLY A 189 -3.48 -6.56 7.98
CA GLY A 189 -3.95 -7.13 6.72
C GLY A 189 -3.07 -6.75 5.53
N SER A 190 -2.54 -5.52 5.49
CA SER A 190 -1.64 -5.09 4.41
C SER A 190 -0.34 -5.90 4.32
N ILE A 191 -0.04 -6.79 5.29
CA ILE A 191 1.10 -7.70 5.21
C ILE A 191 1.05 -8.58 3.96
N PHE A 192 -0.13 -8.95 3.48
CA PHE A 192 -0.28 -9.78 2.28
C PHE A 192 0.24 -9.07 1.03
N HIS A 193 -0.15 -7.80 0.82
CA HIS A 193 0.33 -7.00 -0.31
C HIS A 193 1.80 -6.63 -0.13
N LEU A 194 2.19 -6.21 1.08
CA LEU A 194 3.58 -5.93 1.42
C LEU A 194 4.48 -7.15 1.20
N TYR A 195 3.99 -8.37 1.51
CA TYR A 195 4.74 -9.61 1.27
C TYR A 195 5.02 -9.83 -0.23
N VAL A 196 4.07 -9.50 -1.11
CA VAL A 196 4.31 -9.52 -2.56
C VAL A 196 5.50 -8.63 -2.89
N TYR A 197 5.50 -7.36 -2.43
CA TYR A 197 6.63 -6.46 -2.64
C TYR A 197 7.94 -7.00 -2.03
N LEU A 198 7.93 -7.45 -0.79
CA LEU A 198 9.11 -7.99 -0.11
C LEU A 198 9.73 -9.19 -0.83
N LYS A 199 8.93 -9.98 -1.52
CA LYS A 199 9.39 -11.15 -2.30
C LYS A 199 9.83 -10.79 -3.71
N THR A 200 9.14 -9.90 -4.39
CA THR A 200 9.34 -9.60 -5.81
C THR A 200 10.21 -8.36 -6.05
N LYS A 201 10.30 -7.41 -5.08
CA LYS A 201 10.84 -6.06 -5.22
C LYS A 201 10.21 -5.30 -6.40
N ASN A 202 8.99 -5.67 -6.74
CA ASN A 202 8.21 -5.09 -7.80
C ASN A 202 6.93 -4.47 -7.20
N LEU A 203 6.91 -3.15 -7.11
CA LEU A 203 5.78 -2.43 -6.54
C LEU A 203 4.50 -2.63 -7.37
N PHE A 204 4.66 -2.82 -8.69
CA PHE A 204 3.52 -3.07 -9.55
C PHE A 204 2.85 -4.43 -9.26
N ALA A 205 3.61 -5.45 -8.87
CA ALA A 205 3.04 -6.74 -8.45
C ALA A 205 2.27 -6.62 -7.12
N SER A 206 2.78 -5.83 -6.15
CA SER A 206 2.08 -5.51 -4.91
C SER A 206 0.78 -4.73 -5.17
N TYR A 207 0.86 -3.71 -6.01
CA TYR A 207 -0.29 -2.93 -6.46
C TYR A 207 -1.39 -3.82 -7.08
N LEU A 208 -1.03 -4.74 -7.96
CA LEU A 208 -2.01 -5.65 -8.56
C LEU A 208 -2.72 -6.51 -7.49
N SER A 209 -1.97 -7.01 -6.49
CA SER A 209 -2.56 -7.75 -5.37
C SER A 209 -3.57 -6.89 -4.60
N HIS A 210 -3.21 -5.64 -4.29
CA HIS A 210 -4.05 -4.71 -3.56
C HIS A 210 -5.29 -4.31 -4.38
N LEU A 211 -5.09 -3.89 -5.62
CA LEU A 211 -6.17 -3.52 -6.53
C LEU A 211 -7.19 -4.66 -6.72
N MET A 212 -6.72 -5.90 -6.91
CA MET A 212 -7.61 -7.06 -7.03
C MET A 212 -8.43 -7.27 -5.76
N THR A 213 -7.83 -7.08 -4.59
CA THR A 213 -8.53 -7.23 -3.31
C THR A 213 -9.68 -6.21 -3.21
N ASP A 214 -9.39 -4.93 -3.32
CA ASP A 214 -10.38 -3.88 -3.09
C ASP A 214 -11.43 -3.84 -4.20
N ALA A 215 -11.02 -4.04 -5.46
CA ALA A 215 -11.96 -4.17 -6.57
C ALA A 215 -12.90 -5.37 -6.39
N SER A 216 -12.42 -6.52 -5.90
CA SER A 216 -13.26 -7.69 -5.63
C SER A 216 -14.29 -7.39 -4.55
N VAL A 217 -13.90 -6.76 -3.44
CA VAL A 217 -14.81 -6.39 -2.35
C VAL A 217 -15.88 -5.42 -2.87
N LEU A 218 -15.48 -4.32 -3.55
CA LEU A 218 -16.43 -3.34 -4.07
C LEU A 218 -17.39 -3.93 -5.11
N ILE A 219 -16.92 -4.82 -5.97
CA ILE A 219 -17.79 -5.53 -6.94
C ILE A 219 -18.83 -6.39 -6.20
N LEU A 220 -18.43 -7.12 -5.16
CA LEU A 220 -19.35 -7.92 -4.36
C LEU A 220 -20.38 -7.06 -3.63
N VAL A 221 -19.98 -5.89 -3.10
CA VAL A 221 -20.91 -4.90 -2.51
C VAL A 221 -21.89 -4.38 -3.57
N MET A 222 -21.41 -3.97 -4.77
CA MET A 222 -22.28 -3.52 -5.85
C MET A 222 -23.29 -4.57 -6.31
N MET A 223 -22.92 -5.85 -6.24
CA MET A 223 -23.82 -6.97 -6.57
C MET A 223 -24.79 -7.31 -5.44
N GLY A 224 -24.68 -6.66 -4.27
CA GLY A 224 -25.48 -6.95 -3.08
C GLY A 224 -25.20 -8.33 -2.46
N LEU A 225 -23.99 -8.87 -2.69
CA LEU A 225 -23.58 -10.17 -2.16
C LEU A 225 -22.94 -10.05 -0.78
N ILE A 226 -22.45 -8.88 -0.42
CA ILE A 226 -21.94 -8.49 0.90
C ILE A 226 -22.30 -7.03 1.17
N GLY A 227 -22.39 -6.62 2.42
CA GLY A 227 -22.71 -5.23 2.81
C GLY A 227 -23.32 -5.15 4.18
#